data_e30869a1de9e7a77d3fb5a7352d8d6e9
#
_entry.id   e30869a1de9e7a77d3fb5a7352d8d6e9
#
_cell.length_a   1.000
_cell.length_b   1.000
_cell.length_c   1.000
_cell.angle_alpha   90.00
_cell.angle_beta   90.00
_cell.angle_gamma   90.00
#
_symmetry.space_group_name_H-M   'P 1'
#
loop_
_entity.id
_entity.type
_entity.pdbx_description
1 polymer ?
#
loop_
_entity_poly.entity_id
_entity_poly.type
_entity_poly.pdbx_seq_one_letter_code
_entity_poly.pdbx_strand_id
1 'polypeptide(L)'
;MDRKPETKHISQVANNPKLAAVTAFTPMKITKLSTYRLAPRWMFLKIETDAGISGWGEPVIEGKARTVEAAVHEFEPYLIGQDPSRINDLWQVMYRGGFYRGGPILMSAIAGIDQALWDIKGKALGVPVYELLGGLVRDRMKTYSWVGGDRPADVIADIRRLREGGFDTFKMNGSEEMGLLDSAAKVDAAVERIAEIRAAFGHEIEFGIDFHGRIGSGMAKPMLRALEPYRPLFVEEPVLAEQAETYARLAEHTSIPLAAGERMYSRFEFKRVFEARGIAIVQPDLSHAGGITECVKIAAMAEAYDVALAPHCPLGPIALAACLHVDFVAHNAVLQEQSMGIHYNQGGELLDYVLNKEDFRIESGFIKPLPKPGLGVVVDEARVIEASKTAPDWRNPLWRHADGSVAEW
;
A
#
# COMPACT_ATOMS: atom_id res chain seq x y z
N MET A 1 50.58 22.44 -35.94
CA MET A 1 49.33 23.25 -36.09
C MET A 1 48.40 22.82 -34.96
N ASP A 2 48.60 23.50 -33.81
CA ASP A 2 47.80 23.25 -32.59
C ASP A 2 46.49 24.02 -32.68
N ARG A 3 45.36 23.33 -32.69
CA ARG A 3 44.04 23.93 -32.43
C ARG A 3 43.65 23.65 -30.99
N LYS A 4 43.74 24.67 -30.13
CA LYS A 4 43.11 24.68 -28.79
C LYS A 4 41.59 24.69 -28.97
N PRO A 5 40.80 23.92 -28.20
CA PRO A 5 39.34 24.01 -28.23
C PRO A 5 38.86 25.30 -27.54
N GLU A 6 37.93 25.99 -28.19
CA GLU A 6 37.34 27.24 -27.66
C GLU A 6 36.44 26.97 -26.43
N THR A 7 36.85 27.50 -25.29
CA THR A 7 36.10 27.48 -24.00
C THR A 7 35.03 28.57 -23.92
N LYS A 8 34.26 28.82 -24.97
CA LYS A 8 33.25 29.91 -25.03
C LYS A 8 31.81 29.52 -24.68
N HIS A 9 31.48 28.23 -24.45
CA HIS A 9 30.09 27.84 -24.25
C HIS A 9 29.65 27.70 -22.77
N ILE A 10 30.57 27.74 -21.80
CA ILE A 10 30.22 27.52 -20.39
C ILE A 10 29.78 28.81 -19.69
N SER A 11 30.16 29.99 -20.19
CA SER A 11 29.88 31.28 -19.52
C SER A 11 28.48 31.86 -19.84
N GLN A 12 27.76 31.36 -20.84
CA GLN A 12 26.43 31.87 -21.21
C GLN A 12 25.26 31.20 -20.46
N VAL A 13 25.47 30.04 -19.83
CA VAL A 13 24.43 29.34 -19.04
C VAL A 13 24.25 30.01 -17.67
N ALA A 14 25.30 30.65 -17.13
CA ALA A 14 25.28 31.25 -15.79
C ALA A 14 24.45 32.55 -15.67
N ASN A 15 24.09 33.20 -16.79
CA ASN A 15 23.42 34.52 -16.80
C ASN A 15 21.97 34.50 -17.33
N ASN A 16 21.31 33.35 -17.35
CA ASN A 16 19.89 33.30 -17.67
C ASN A 16 19.05 33.56 -16.39
N PRO A 17 18.38 34.71 -16.26
CA PRO A 17 17.56 35.02 -15.06
C PRO A 17 16.43 34.02 -14.80
N LYS A 18 16.03 33.22 -15.81
CA LYS A 18 15.07 32.10 -15.63
C LYS A 18 15.72 30.87 -15.00
N LEU A 19 17.03 30.71 -15.04
CA LEU A 19 17.77 29.64 -14.35
C LEU A 19 18.15 30.01 -12.92
N ALA A 20 18.22 31.30 -12.61
CA ALA A 20 18.47 31.80 -11.24
C ALA A 20 17.27 31.60 -10.29
N ALA A 21 16.10 31.20 -10.82
CA ALA A 21 14.92 30.89 -10.05
C ALA A 21 14.73 29.37 -9.81
N VAL A 22 15.75 28.54 -9.99
CA VAL A 22 15.79 27.24 -9.31
C VAL A 22 15.97 27.58 -7.83
N THR A 23 14.84 27.64 -7.11
CA THR A 23 14.85 27.86 -5.66
C THR A 23 15.71 26.76 -5.06
N ALA A 24 16.91 27.15 -4.62
CA ALA A 24 17.78 26.24 -3.88
C ALA A 24 16.93 25.70 -2.73
N PHE A 25 16.92 24.38 -2.54
CA PHE A 25 16.22 23.76 -1.42
C PHE A 25 16.62 24.49 -0.14
N THR A 26 15.65 25.12 0.53
CA THR A 26 15.92 25.87 1.75
C THR A 26 16.44 24.89 2.80
N PRO A 27 17.65 25.07 3.33
CA PRO A 27 18.16 24.20 4.39
C PRO A 27 17.17 24.18 5.55
N MET A 28 16.78 23.02 5.98
CA MET A 28 15.84 22.82 7.09
C MET A 28 16.25 21.60 7.91
N LYS A 29 15.77 21.55 9.14
CA LYS A 29 16.04 20.45 10.07
C LYS A 29 14.75 19.94 10.66
N ILE A 30 14.67 18.63 10.86
CA ILE A 30 13.60 17.99 11.60
C ILE A 30 13.67 18.46 13.05
N THR A 31 12.55 18.91 13.60
CA THR A 31 12.44 19.43 14.97
C THR A 31 11.59 18.58 15.88
N LYS A 32 10.58 17.86 15.33
CA LYS A 32 9.64 17.10 16.12
C LYS A 32 8.95 16.01 15.31
N LEU A 33 8.68 14.88 15.97
CA LEU A 33 7.77 13.84 15.53
C LEU A 33 6.55 13.79 16.46
N SER A 34 5.35 13.64 15.92
CA SER A 34 4.12 13.51 16.70
C SER A 34 3.24 12.45 16.06
N THR A 35 2.78 11.49 16.87
CA THR A 35 1.94 10.38 16.45
C THR A 35 0.51 10.55 16.95
N TYR A 36 -0.47 10.14 16.16
CA TYR A 36 -1.90 10.26 16.44
C TYR A 36 -2.60 8.95 16.08
N ARG A 37 -3.00 8.16 17.06
CA ARG A 37 -3.85 6.98 16.83
C ARG A 37 -5.27 7.44 16.56
N LEU A 38 -5.93 6.84 15.58
CA LEU A 38 -7.22 7.31 15.06
C LEU A 38 -8.17 6.13 14.80
N ALA A 39 -9.47 6.41 14.92
CA ALA A 39 -10.46 5.51 14.36
C ALA A 39 -10.38 5.54 12.81
N PRO A 40 -10.67 4.41 12.16
CA PRO A 40 -11.11 3.13 12.71
C PRO A 40 -9.96 2.30 13.34
N ARG A 41 -8.74 2.39 12.81
CA ARG A 41 -7.58 1.56 13.21
C ARG A 41 -6.25 2.13 12.69
N TRP A 42 -6.22 3.44 12.37
CA TRP A 42 -5.08 4.11 11.78
C TRP A 42 -4.17 4.78 12.81
N MET A 43 -2.99 5.15 12.36
CA MET A 43 -2.08 6.02 13.09
C MET A 43 -1.42 6.98 12.12
N PHE A 44 -1.56 8.29 12.35
CA PHE A 44 -0.87 9.31 11.59
C PHE A 44 0.38 9.78 12.32
N LEU A 45 1.41 10.09 11.54
CA LEU A 45 2.65 10.71 11.98
C LEU A 45 2.77 12.09 11.35
N LYS A 46 3.09 13.11 12.15
CA LYS A 46 3.50 14.43 11.68
C LYS A 46 4.97 14.63 11.98
N ILE A 47 5.77 15.03 10.97
CA ILE A 47 7.16 15.47 11.13
C ILE A 47 7.19 16.98 10.87
N GLU A 48 7.74 17.75 11.82
CA GLU A 48 7.86 19.21 11.76
C GLU A 48 9.31 19.61 11.52
N THR A 49 9.51 20.76 10.83
CA THR A 49 10.84 21.32 10.57
C THR A 49 10.96 22.74 11.10
N ASP A 50 12.19 23.21 11.27
CA ASP A 50 12.49 24.60 11.65
C ASP A 50 12.15 25.65 10.56
N ALA A 51 11.87 25.20 9.33
CA ALA A 51 11.38 26.05 8.24
C ALA A 51 9.85 26.21 8.23
N GLY A 52 9.12 25.64 9.20
CA GLY A 52 7.66 25.70 9.26
C GLY A 52 6.95 24.77 8.27
N ILE A 53 7.69 23.97 7.52
CA ILE A 53 7.12 22.94 6.64
C ILE A 53 6.97 21.65 7.44
N SER A 54 5.82 21.00 7.33
CA SER A 54 5.57 19.70 7.96
C SER A 54 5.07 18.68 6.96
N GLY A 55 5.41 17.42 7.19
CA GLY A 55 4.93 16.27 6.41
C GLY A 55 4.15 15.29 7.25
N TRP A 56 3.28 14.56 6.57
CA TRP A 56 2.46 13.53 7.16
C TRP A 56 2.80 12.14 6.62
N GLY A 57 2.72 11.14 7.47
CA GLY A 57 2.85 9.73 7.14
C GLY A 57 1.84 8.88 7.91
N GLU A 58 1.74 7.61 7.55
CA GLU A 58 0.80 6.67 8.17
C GLU A 58 1.54 5.37 8.57
N PRO A 59 2.35 5.41 9.65
CA PRO A 59 3.04 4.24 10.17
C PRO A 59 2.07 3.41 11.02
N VAL A 60 1.48 2.38 10.46
CA VAL A 60 0.52 1.56 11.21
C VAL A 60 0.68 0.08 10.89
N ILE A 61 0.38 -0.76 11.88
CA ILE A 61 -0.05 -2.15 11.70
C ILE A 61 -1.32 -2.29 12.52
N GLU A 62 -2.35 -2.79 11.88
CA GLU A 62 -3.64 -3.02 12.52
C GLU A 62 -3.49 -3.96 13.71
N GLY A 63 -4.06 -3.55 14.82
CA GLY A 63 -3.93 -4.27 16.10
C GLY A 63 -2.58 -4.15 16.81
N LYS A 64 -1.59 -3.44 16.22
CA LYS A 64 -0.26 -3.22 16.80
C LYS A 64 0.19 -1.75 16.75
N ALA A 65 -0.74 -0.80 16.55
CA ALA A 65 -0.43 0.62 16.42
C ALA A 65 0.47 1.15 17.54
N ARG A 66 0.23 0.79 18.82
CA ARG A 66 1.09 1.20 19.94
C ARG A 66 2.53 0.73 19.83
N THR A 67 2.76 -0.46 19.28
CA THR A 67 4.11 -1.00 19.11
C THR A 67 4.84 -0.25 17.99
N VAL A 68 4.14 0.06 16.90
CA VAL A 68 4.70 0.88 15.81
C VAL A 68 4.95 2.31 16.27
N GLU A 69 4.04 2.90 17.09
CA GLU A 69 4.22 4.21 17.72
C GLU A 69 5.53 4.28 18.51
N ALA A 70 5.77 3.28 19.37
CA ALA A 70 7.02 3.20 20.12
C ALA A 70 8.24 3.13 19.19
N ALA A 71 8.18 2.31 18.12
CA ALA A 71 9.26 2.20 17.16
C ALA A 71 9.52 3.51 16.40
N VAL A 72 8.49 4.30 16.08
CA VAL A 72 8.65 5.64 15.48
C VAL A 72 9.44 6.54 16.42
N HIS A 73 9.09 6.57 17.70
CA HIS A 73 9.76 7.42 18.69
C HIS A 73 11.20 6.95 19.01
N GLU A 74 11.50 5.66 18.88
CA GLU A 74 12.88 5.17 18.99
C GLU A 74 13.79 5.66 17.85
N PHE A 75 13.24 6.07 16.73
CA PHE A 75 14.01 6.70 15.65
C PHE A 75 14.29 8.19 15.86
N GLU A 76 13.61 8.89 16.77
CA GLU A 76 13.79 10.33 16.99
C GLU A 76 15.25 10.75 17.21
N PRO A 77 16.09 10.07 18.02
CA PRO A 77 17.47 10.46 18.23
C PRO A 77 18.32 10.48 16.94
N TYR A 78 17.90 9.73 15.92
CA TYR A 78 18.60 9.66 14.63
C TYR A 78 18.05 10.65 13.60
N LEU A 79 16.87 11.20 13.84
CA LEU A 79 16.16 12.06 12.88
C LEU A 79 16.18 13.54 13.28
N ILE A 80 16.02 13.84 14.57
CA ILE A 80 16.01 15.22 15.08
C ILE A 80 17.31 15.93 14.72
N GLY A 81 17.19 17.13 14.14
CA GLY A 81 18.32 17.95 13.68
C GLY A 81 18.89 17.57 12.31
N GLN A 82 18.40 16.49 11.70
CA GLN A 82 18.79 16.07 10.36
C GLN A 82 18.05 16.84 9.27
N ASP A 83 18.63 16.88 8.08
CA ASP A 83 18.02 17.44 6.87
C ASP A 83 16.99 16.44 6.28
N PRO A 84 15.68 16.76 6.28
CA PRO A 84 14.64 15.86 5.78
C PRO A 84 14.73 15.62 4.26
N SER A 85 15.48 16.40 3.51
CA SER A 85 15.65 16.21 2.07
C SER A 85 16.52 14.99 1.72
N ARG A 86 17.30 14.49 2.69
CA ARG A 86 18.19 13.34 2.54
C ARG A 86 17.45 12.01 2.77
N ILE A 87 16.31 11.83 2.12
CA ILE A 87 15.38 10.71 2.36
C ILE A 87 16.10 9.35 2.29
N ASN A 88 16.87 9.10 1.23
CA ASN A 88 17.57 7.82 1.06
C ASN A 88 18.60 7.55 2.17
N ASP A 89 19.28 8.60 2.65
CA ASP A 89 20.23 8.47 3.73
C ASP A 89 19.52 8.16 5.06
N LEU A 90 18.50 8.92 5.41
CA LEU A 90 17.72 8.71 6.62
C LEU A 90 17.03 7.33 6.60
N TRP A 91 16.54 6.88 5.45
CA TRP A 91 16.02 5.54 5.28
C TRP A 91 17.09 4.47 5.61
N GLN A 92 18.34 4.66 5.11
CA GLN A 92 19.44 3.74 5.43
C GLN A 92 19.85 3.81 6.90
N VAL A 93 19.82 4.98 7.52
CA VAL A 93 20.08 5.15 8.95
C VAL A 93 19.07 4.32 9.77
N MET A 94 17.78 4.44 9.49
CA MET A 94 16.75 3.68 10.19
C MET A 94 16.84 2.18 9.94
N TYR A 95 17.12 1.75 8.70
CA TYR A 95 17.17 0.34 8.34
C TYR A 95 18.48 -0.34 8.75
N ARG A 96 19.64 0.33 8.52
CA ARG A 96 20.98 -0.26 8.72
C ARG A 96 21.67 0.18 9.99
N GLY A 97 21.22 1.26 10.61
CA GLY A 97 21.82 1.80 11.85
C GLY A 97 21.70 0.86 13.05
N GLY A 98 20.66 0.01 13.06
CA GLY A 98 20.50 -1.05 14.04
C GLY A 98 21.13 -2.36 13.61
N PHE A 99 21.53 -3.20 14.58
CA PHE A 99 22.05 -4.54 14.31
C PHE A 99 20.93 -5.46 13.79
N TYR A 100 19.74 -5.42 14.42
CA TYR A 100 18.54 -6.16 14.02
C TYR A 100 17.69 -5.32 13.05
N ARG A 101 17.23 -5.90 11.96
CA ARG A 101 16.60 -5.19 10.83
C ARG A 101 15.31 -5.86 10.40
N GLY A 102 14.44 -5.04 9.79
CA GLY A 102 13.27 -5.54 9.10
C GLY A 102 12.16 -5.99 10.04
N GLY A 103 11.26 -6.79 9.49
CA GLY A 103 10.04 -7.23 10.15
C GLY A 103 8.95 -6.16 10.16
N PRO A 104 7.70 -6.56 10.43
CA PRO A 104 6.54 -5.70 10.23
C PRO A 104 6.60 -4.41 11.02
N ILE A 105 6.99 -4.44 12.30
CA ILE A 105 6.96 -3.27 13.18
C ILE A 105 7.96 -2.20 12.74
N LEU A 106 9.25 -2.57 12.59
CA LEU A 106 10.28 -1.60 12.22
C LEU A 106 10.08 -1.05 10.80
N MET A 107 9.68 -1.92 9.87
CA MET A 107 9.46 -1.48 8.49
C MET A 107 8.24 -0.59 8.35
N SER A 108 7.18 -0.78 9.15
CA SER A 108 6.03 0.13 9.18
C SER A 108 6.37 1.49 9.81
N ALA A 109 7.19 1.52 10.86
CA ALA A 109 7.69 2.78 11.40
C ALA A 109 8.52 3.54 10.37
N ILE A 110 9.44 2.86 9.67
CA ILE A 110 10.23 3.44 8.58
C ILE A 110 9.31 3.94 7.45
N ALA A 111 8.28 3.17 7.09
CA ALA A 111 7.36 3.51 6.02
C ALA A 111 6.65 4.84 6.26
N GLY A 112 6.05 5.03 7.43
CA GLY A 112 5.37 6.29 7.74
C GLY A 112 6.35 7.48 7.86
N ILE A 113 7.55 7.27 8.38
CA ILE A 113 8.60 8.31 8.38
C ILE A 113 9.00 8.66 6.95
N ASP A 114 9.23 7.68 6.09
CA ASP A 114 9.57 7.88 4.67
C ASP A 114 8.49 8.67 3.93
N GLN A 115 7.21 8.32 4.12
CA GLN A 115 6.07 9.05 3.57
C GLN A 115 6.09 10.53 3.99
N ALA A 116 6.30 10.80 5.28
CA ALA A 116 6.35 12.17 5.80
C ALA A 116 7.56 12.96 5.25
N LEU A 117 8.71 12.32 5.05
CA LEU A 117 9.89 12.95 4.45
C LEU A 117 9.65 13.30 2.98
N TRP A 118 9.02 12.42 2.20
CA TRP A 118 8.62 12.71 0.82
C TRP A 118 7.60 13.85 0.76
N ASP A 119 6.64 13.89 1.70
CA ASP A 119 5.65 14.96 1.80
C ASP A 119 6.32 16.32 2.07
N ILE A 120 7.27 16.37 3.02
CA ILE A 120 8.08 17.58 3.28
C ILE A 120 8.82 18.02 2.01
N LYS A 121 9.49 17.08 1.34
CA LYS A 121 10.31 17.40 0.15
C LYS A 121 9.46 17.94 -1.00
N GLY A 122 8.31 17.32 -1.27
CA GLY A 122 7.38 17.79 -2.29
C GLY A 122 6.83 19.17 -1.97
N LYS A 123 6.43 19.42 -0.71
CA LYS A 123 5.94 20.73 -0.23
C LYS A 123 7.03 21.80 -0.32
N ALA A 124 8.26 21.48 0.07
CA ALA A 124 9.38 22.43 0.01
C ALA A 124 9.75 22.84 -1.42
N LEU A 125 9.56 21.94 -2.39
CA LEU A 125 9.80 22.21 -3.81
C LEU A 125 8.56 22.70 -4.56
N GLY A 126 7.39 22.68 -3.92
CA GLY A 126 6.11 23.11 -4.52
C GLY A 126 5.57 22.13 -5.58
N VAL A 127 5.93 20.85 -5.52
CA VAL A 127 5.55 19.83 -6.50
C VAL A 127 4.98 18.58 -5.81
N PRO A 128 4.05 17.84 -6.47
CA PRO A 128 3.63 16.52 -6.02
C PRO A 128 4.80 15.52 -6.02
N VAL A 129 4.72 14.49 -5.17
CA VAL A 129 5.80 13.50 -5.02
C VAL A 129 6.06 12.75 -6.34
N TYR A 130 5.04 12.42 -7.14
CA TYR A 130 5.26 11.74 -8.42
C TYR A 130 6.18 12.50 -9.38
N GLU A 131 6.22 13.84 -9.33
CA GLU A 131 7.17 14.64 -10.12
C GLU A 131 8.62 14.40 -9.69
N LEU A 132 8.85 14.14 -8.41
CA LEU A 132 10.17 13.82 -7.87
C LEU A 132 10.60 12.38 -8.15
N LEU A 133 9.65 11.51 -8.48
CA LEU A 133 9.87 10.10 -8.82
C LEU A 133 10.04 9.87 -10.33
N GLY A 134 9.91 10.91 -11.16
CA GLY A 134 10.14 10.83 -12.61
C GLY A 134 8.97 11.29 -13.48
N GLY A 135 7.85 11.64 -12.88
CA GLY A 135 6.65 12.13 -13.57
C GLY A 135 5.65 11.03 -13.93
N LEU A 136 4.49 11.46 -14.42
CA LEU A 136 3.35 10.58 -14.69
C LEU A 136 3.58 9.68 -15.92
N VAL A 137 3.27 8.40 -15.82
CA VAL A 137 3.15 7.47 -16.95
C VAL A 137 1.69 7.22 -17.35
N ARG A 138 0.74 7.68 -16.51
CA ARG A 138 -0.71 7.61 -16.77
C ARG A 138 -1.43 8.81 -16.17
N ASP A 139 -2.63 9.10 -16.68
CA ASP A 139 -3.47 10.25 -16.25
C ASP A 139 -4.57 9.86 -15.24
N ARG A 140 -4.77 8.57 -15.01
CA ARG A 140 -5.71 8.01 -14.03
C ARG A 140 -5.30 6.59 -13.66
N MET A 141 -5.66 6.16 -12.45
CA MET A 141 -5.40 4.81 -11.94
C MET A 141 -6.71 4.09 -11.68
N LYS A 142 -6.84 2.85 -12.16
CA LYS A 142 -7.98 2.00 -11.87
C LYS A 142 -7.93 1.56 -10.42
N THR A 143 -9.08 1.68 -9.73
CA THR A 143 -9.23 1.26 -8.35
C THR A 143 -10.16 0.06 -8.25
N TYR A 144 -10.00 -0.74 -7.21
CA TYR A 144 -10.97 -1.76 -6.84
C TYR A 144 -11.47 -1.54 -5.42
N SER A 145 -12.61 -2.13 -5.11
CA SER A 145 -13.24 -2.02 -3.81
C SER A 145 -13.37 -3.40 -3.16
N TRP A 146 -13.10 -3.43 -1.87
CA TRP A 146 -13.40 -4.59 -1.05
C TRP A 146 -14.91 -4.76 -0.88
N VAL A 147 -15.42 -5.99 -0.93
CA VAL A 147 -16.83 -6.32 -0.76
C VAL A 147 -17.04 -7.47 0.22
N GLY A 148 -18.07 -7.37 1.04
CA GLY A 148 -18.35 -8.30 2.12
C GLY A 148 -17.51 -8.04 3.35
N GLY A 149 -17.56 -8.97 4.30
CA GLY A 149 -16.83 -8.94 5.55
C GLY A 149 -15.69 -9.95 5.59
N ASP A 150 -15.06 -10.10 6.76
CA ASP A 150 -14.06 -11.16 7.02
C ASP A 150 -14.62 -12.54 6.71
N ARG A 151 -15.91 -12.73 7.00
CA ARG A 151 -16.73 -13.87 6.60
C ARG A 151 -17.78 -13.36 5.63
N PRO A 152 -17.74 -13.76 4.37
CA PRO A 152 -18.58 -13.16 3.34
C PRO A 152 -20.07 -13.44 3.60
N ALA A 153 -20.82 -12.35 3.83
CA ALA A 153 -22.27 -12.29 3.68
C ALA A 153 -22.58 -11.21 2.65
N ASP A 154 -23.69 -11.19 2.01
CA ASP A 154 -24.20 -10.11 1.13
C ASP A 154 -23.24 -9.46 0.12
N VAL A 155 -22.21 -10.19 -0.34
CA VAL A 155 -21.24 -9.70 -1.34
C VAL A 155 -21.97 -9.17 -2.58
N ILE A 156 -23.04 -9.86 -3.03
CA ILE A 156 -23.80 -9.46 -4.21
C ILE A 156 -24.51 -8.12 -3.99
N ALA A 157 -25.04 -7.86 -2.79
CA ALA A 157 -25.68 -6.59 -2.44
C ALA A 157 -24.66 -5.44 -2.43
N ASP A 158 -23.48 -5.68 -1.85
CA ASP A 158 -22.39 -4.71 -1.84
C ASP A 158 -21.88 -4.40 -3.25
N ILE A 159 -21.69 -5.40 -4.10
CA ILE A 159 -21.30 -5.20 -5.49
C ILE A 159 -22.33 -4.32 -6.21
N ARG A 160 -23.64 -4.59 -6.05
CA ARG A 160 -24.69 -3.76 -6.67
C ARG A 160 -24.60 -2.31 -6.24
N ARG A 161 -24.46 -2.06 -4.93
CA ARG A 161 -24.32 -0.71 -4.36
C ARG A 161 -23.08 0.02 -4.91
N LEU A 162 -21.94 -0.64 -4.98
CA LEU A 162 -20.69 -0.03 -5.44
C LEU A 162 -20.68 0.19 -6.97
N ARG A 163 -21.37 -0.66 -7.73
CA ARG A 163 -21.57 -0.44 -9.17
C ARG A 163 -22.36 0.85 -9.47
N GLU A 164 -23.28 1.25 -8.58
CA GLU A 164 -23.94 2.56 -8.70
C GLU A 164 -22.94 3.71 -8.58
N GLY A 165 -21.85 3.55 -7.82
CA GLY A 165 -20.71 4.46 -7.75
C GLY A 165 -19.71 4.34 -8.90
N GLY A 166 -19.95 3.42 -9.85
CA GLY A 166 -19.12 3.23 -11.04
C GLY A 166 -17.97 2.23 -10.89
N PHE A 167 -17.90 1.46 -9.80
CA PHE A 167 -16.93 0.39 -9.68
C PHE A 167 -17.32 -0.82 -10.52
N ASP A 168 -16.34 -1.45 -11.14
CA ASP A 168 -16.48 -2.68 -11.92
C ASP A 168 -15.48 -3.78 -11.50
N THR A 169 -14.61 -3.46 -10.55
CA THR A 169 -13.57 -4.37 -10.05
C THR A 169 -13.63 -4.44 -8.53
N PHE A 170 -13.58 -5.65 -7.98
CA PHE A 170 -13.82 -5.92 -6.57
C PHE A 170 -12.81 -6.93 -6.02
N LYS A 171 -12.62 -6.94 -4.70
CA LYS A 171 -11.88 -7.97 -3.96
C LYS A 171 -12.74 -8.48 -2.81
N MET A 172 -12.66 -9.77 -2.52
CA MET A 172 -13.45 -10.42 -1.48
C MET A 172 -12.72 -11.58 -0.85
N ASN A 173 -13.09 -11.96 0.37
CA ASN A 173 -12.60 -13.18 0.99
C ASN A 173 -13.05 -14.43 0.23
N GLY A 174 -12.10 -15.33 0.00
CA GLY A 174 -12.32 -16.59 -0.72
C GLY A 174 -13.03 -17.65 0.11
N SER A 175 -12.73 -17.73 1.41
CA SER A 175 -13.27 -18.75 2.32
C SER A 175 -13.34 -18.24 3.75
N GLU A 176 -14.11 -18.94 4.56
CA GLU A 176 -13.94 -18.94 6.01
C GLU A 176 -12.67 -19.71 6.41
N GLU A 177 -12.43 -19.89 7.70
CA GLU A 177 -11.31 -20.68 8.19
C GLU A 177 -11.33 -22.11 7.62
N MET A 178 -10.18 -22.58 7.19
CA MET A 178 -9.98 -23.94 6.71
C MET A 178 -8.84 -24.62 7.47
N GLY A 179 -8.97 -25.92 7.69
CA GLY A 179 -7.91 -26.73 8.24
C GLY A 179 -6.76 -26.93 7.22
N LEU A 180 -5.60 -27.36 7.70
CA LEU A 180 -4.46 -27.74 6.82
C LEU A 180 -4.84 -28.83 5.81
N LEU A 181 -5.73 -29.74 6.22
CA LEU A 181 -6.49 -30.67 5.37
C LEU A 181 -7.96 -30.52 5.75
N ASP A 182 -8.80 -30.30 4.78
CA ASP A 182 -10.23 -30.12 5.00
C ASP A 182 -11.05 -30.91 3.97
N SER A 183 -12.37 -30.93 4.14
CA SER A 183 -13.30 -31.72 3.33
C SER A 183 -13.53 -31.09 1.95
N ALA A 184 -13.90 -31.92 0.98
CA ALA A 184 -14.38 -31.45 -0.31
C ALA A 184 -15.58 -30.49 -0.16
N ALA A 185 -16.45 -30.72 0.83
CA ALA A 185 -17.59 -29.86 1.10
C ALA A 185 -17.20 -28.40 1.47
N LYS A 186 -16.07 -28.20 2.16
CA LYS A 186 -15.53 -26.85 2.42
C LYS A 186 -15.05 -26.15 1.15
N VAL A 187 -14.42 -26.90 0.24
CA VAL A 187 -14.04 -26.41 -1.08
C VAL A 187 -15.28 -26.04 -1.89
N ASP A 188 -16.27 -26.95 -1.94
CA ASP A 188 -17.53 -26.74 -2.69
C ASP A 188 -18.27 -25.49 -2.19
N ALA A 189 -18.35 -25.27 -0.87
CA ALA A 189 -19.00 -24.10 -0.28
C ALA A 189 -18.31 -22.77 -0.66
N ALA A 190 -16.98 -22.75 -0.70
CA ALA A 190 -16.23 -21.57 -1.15
C ALA A 190 -16.47 -21.29 -2.64
N VAL A 191 -16.47 -22.35 -3.45
CA VAL A 191 -16.68 -22.27 -4.91
C VAL A 191 -18.12 -21.87 -5.25
N GLU A 192 -19.13 -22.39 -4.54
CA GLU A 192 -20.55 -22.08 -4.76
C GLU A 192 -20.80 -20.56 -4.62
N ARG A 193 -20.23 -19.92 -3.62
CA ARG A 193 -20.30 -18.47 -3.44
C ARG A 193 -19.77 -17.70 -4.67
N ILE A 194 -18.61 -18.11 -5.18
CA ILE A 194 -18.01 -17.47 -6.36
C ILE A 194 -18.86 -17.75 -7.60
N ALA A 195 -19.44 -18.95 -7.70
CA ALA A 195 -20.39 -19.31 -8.76
C ALA A 195 -21.63 -18.42 -8.75
N GLU A 196 -22.20 -18.15 -7.58
CA GLU A 196 -23.36 -17.25 -7.43
C GLU A 196 -23.05 -15.82 -7.89
N ILE A 197 -21.88 -15.29 -7.53
CA ILE A 197 -21.43 -13.96 -7.97
C ILE A 197 -21.29 -13.91 -9.48
N ARG A 198 -20.61 -14.90 -10.06
CA ARG A 198 -20.43 -14.97 -11.51
C ARG A 198 -21.77 -15.17 -12.26
N ALA A 199 -22.70 -15.93 -11.68
CA ALA A 199 -24.05 -16.08 -12.22
C ALA A 199 -24.86 -14.78 -12.14
N ALA A 200 -24.68 -13.97 -11.07
CA ALA A 200 -25.42 -12.72 -10.89
C ALA A 200 -24.94 -11.58 -11.81
N PHE A 201 -23.65 -11.54 -12.18
CA PHE A 201 -23.06 -10.41 -12.88
C PHE A 201 -22.37 -10.77 -14.21
N GLY A 202 -22.23 -12.07 -14.54
CA GLY A 202 -21.52 -12.49 -15.72
C GLY A 202 -20.07 -11.96 -15.73
N HIS A 203 -19.64 -11.42 -16.87
CA HIS A 203 -18.34 -10.77 -17.08
C HIS A 203 -18.44 -9.23 -17.12
N GLU A 204 -19.50 -8.67 -16.56
CA GLU A 204 -19.64 -7.21 -16.41
C GLU A 204 -18.79 -6.66 -15.25
N ILE A 205 -18.31 -7.55 -14.39
CA ILE A 205 -17.41 -7.23 -13.29
C ILE A 205 -16.17 -8.13 -13.33
N GLU A 206 -15.07 -7.59 -12.79
CA GLU A 206 -13.91 -8.37 -12.42
C GLU A 206 -13.78 -8.48 -10.91
N PHE A 207 -13.23 -9.60 -10.42
CA PHE A 207 -13.01 -9.77 -9.00
C PHE A 207 -11.74 -10.57 -8.69
N GLY A 208 -11.01 -10.09 -7.67
CA GLY A 208 -9.96 -10.83 -6.98
C GLY A 208 -10.55 -11.62 -5.80
N ILE A 209 -9.95 -12.76 -5.53
CA ILE A 209 -10.29 -13.61 -4.38
C ILE A 209 -9.09 -13.62 -3.44
N ASP A 210 -9.30 -13.23 -2.20
CA ASP A 210 -8.27 -13.18 -1.19
C ASP A 210 -8.47 -14.30 -0.16
N PHE A 211 -7.44 -15.09 0.05
CA PHE A 211 -7.47 -16.17 1.04
C PHE A 211 -6.73 -15.83 2.33
N HIS A 212 -5.96 -14.72 2.36
CA HIS A 212 -5.14 -14.35 3.52
C HIS A 212 -4.28 -15.51 4.07
N GLY A 213 -3.88 -16.46 3.22
CA GLY A 213 -3.18 -17.66 3.65
C GLY A 213 -4.00 -18.65 4.51
N ARG A 214 -5.33 -18.47 4.60
CA ARG A 214 -6.22 -19.35 5.38
C ARG A 214 -6.23 -20.80 4.91
N ILE A 215 -5.90 -21.03 3.65
CA ILE A 215 -5.82 -22.38 3.10
C ILE A 215 -4.39 -22.88 3.12
N GLY A 216 -4.16 -24.04 3.73
CA GLY A 216 -2.87 -24.71 3.70
C GLY A 216 -2.49 -25.14 2.28
N SER A 217 -1.19 -25.30 2.02
CA SER A 217 -0.67 -25.67 0.69
C SER A 217 -1.28 -26.97 0.12
N GLY A 218 -1.76 -27.87 0.98
CA GLY A 218 -2.47 -29.10 0.58
C GLY A 218 -3.87 -28.83 -0.02
N MET A 219 -4.55 -27.81 0.47
CA MET A 219 -5.89 -27.42 0.02
C MET A 219 -5.85 -26.38 -1.11
N ALA A 220 -4.74 -25.63 -1.27
CA ALA A 220 -4.63 -24.58 -2.27
C ALA A 220 -4.81 -25.12 -3.71
N LYS A 221 -4.24 -26.27 -4.06
CA LYS A 221 -4.38 -26.84 -5.40
C LYS A 221 -5.81 -27.23 -5.76
N PRO A 222 -6.54 -28.05 -4.94
CA PRO A 222 -7.94 -28.36 -5.24
C PRO A 222 -8.82 -27.11 -5.28
N MET A 223 -8.58 -26.13 -4.41
CA MET A 223 -9.31 -24.86 -4.42
C MET A 223 -9.10 -24.09 -5.71
N LEU A 224 -7.85 -23.84 -6.12
CA LEU A 224 -7.54 -23.13 -7.35
C LEU A 224 -8.16 -23.78 -8.58
N ARG A 225 -8.08 -25.12 -8.70
CA ARG A 225 -8.72 -25.87 -9.80
C ARG A 225 -10.24 -25.69 -9.83
N ALA A 226 -10.87 -25.72 -8.66
CA ALA A 226 -12.31 -25.57 -8.56
C ALA A 226 -12.79 -24.14 -8.88
N LEU A 227 -11.93 -23.14 -8.70
CA LEU A 227 -12.20 -21.73 -9.02
C LEU A 227 -11.94 -21.35 -10.50
N GLU A 228 -11.13 -22.11 -11.23
CA GLU A 228 -10.78 -21.80 -12.63
C GLU A 228 -11.98 -21.55 -13.56
N PRO A 229 -13.11 -22.33 -13.49
CA PRO A 229 -14.27 -22.09 -14.34
C PRO A 229 -14.89 -20.69 -14.19
N TYR A 230 -14.69 -20.07 -13.02
CA TYR A 230 -15.26 -18.75 -12.71
C TYR A 230 -14.36 -17.58 -13.10
N ARG A 231 -13.12 -17.87 -13.53
CA ARG A 231 -12.18 -16.90 -14.09
C ARG A 231 -12.02 -15.65 -13.21
N PRO A 232 -11.61 -15.78 -11.94
CA PRO A 232 -11.26 -14.61 -11.14
C PRO A 232 -10.09 -13.87 -11.78
N LEU A 233 -10.01 -12.56 -11.58
CA LEU A 233 -8.93 -11.72 -12.09
C LEU A 233 -7.59 -12.13 -11.48
N PHE A 234 -7.59 -12.46 -10.19
CA PHE A 234 -6.46 -13.04 -9.47
C PHE A 234 -6.95 -13.79 -8.22
N VAL A 235 -6.05 -14.62 -7.68
CA VAL A 235 -6.14 -15.16 -6.32
C VAL A 235 -4.98 -14.63 -5.51
N GLU A 236 -5.30 -13.94 -4.41
CA GLU A 236 -4.36 -13.36 -3.47
C GLU A 236 -4.13 -14.31 -2.31
N GLU A 237 -2.88 -14.40 -1.87
CA GLU A 237 -2.40 -15.21 -0.75
C GLU A 237 -3.07 -16.58 -0.62
N PRO A 238 -3.03 -17.42 -1.68
CA PRO A 238 -3.52 -18.80 -1.60
C PRO A 238 -2.77 -19.63 -0.56
N VAL A 239 -1.60 -19.17 -0.13
CA VAL A 239 -0.80 -19.70 0.98
C VAL A 239 -0.13 -18.57 1.72
N LEU A 240 0.30 -18.81 2.96
CA LEU A 240 1.02 -17.84 3.79
C LEU A 240 2.28 -17.31 3.10
N ALA A 241 2.64 -16.07 3.41
CA ALA A 241 3.85 -15.42 2.87
C ALA A 241 5.15 -16.17 3.21
N GLU A 242 5.18 -16.90 4.33
CA GLU A 242 6.28 -17.79 4.73
C GLU A 242 6.50 -18.96 3.76
N GLN A 243 5.50 -19.27 2.93
CA GLN A 243 5.53 -20.36 1.94
C GLN A 243 5.79 -19.84 0.52
N ALA A 244 6.63 -18.80 0.38
CA ALA A 244 6.89 -18.11 -0.89
C ALA A 244 7.28 -19.06 -2.05
N GLU A 245 8.05 -20.11 -1.80
CA GLU A 245 8.44 -21.10 -2.80
C GLU A 245 7.28 -22.01 -3.27
N THR A 246 6.16 -22.03 -2.53
CA THR A 246 4.97 -22.78 -2.91
C THR A 246 4.23 -22.11 -4.07
N TYR A 247 4.31 -20.78 -4.20
CA TYR A 247 3.66 -20.05 -5.30
C TYR A 247 4.07 -20.59 -6.68
N ALA A 248 5.36 -20.87 -6.90
CA ALA A 248 5.83 -21.44 -8.17
C ALA A 248 5.13 -22.77 -8.51
N ARG A 249 4.99 -23.64 -7.52
CA ARG A 249 4.30 -24.93 -7.70
C ARG A 249 2.79 -24.76 -7.91
N LEU A 250 2.18 -23.75 -7.30
CA LEU A 250 0.75 -23.45 -7.51
C LEU A 250 0.51 -22.90 -8.91
N ALA A 251 1.35 -21.98 -9.37
CA ALA A 251 1.26 -21.41 -10.72
C ALA A 251 1.35 -22.44 -11.85
N GLU A 252 2.08 -23.53 -11.64
CA GLU A 252 2.14 -24.66 -12.60
C GLU A 252 0.81 -25.45 -12.69
N HIS A 253 -0.11 -25.27 -11.73
CA HIS A 253 -1.34 -26.05 -11.58
C HIS A 253 -2.61 -25.26 -11.78
N THR A 254 -2.51 -23.98 -12.10
CA THR A 254 -3.67 -23.10 -12.35
C THR A 254 -3.37 -22.09 -13.44
N SER A 255 -4.42 -21.71 -14.16
CA SER A 255 -4.41 -20.57 -15.11
C SER A 255 -4.77 -19.24 -14.45
N ILE A 256 -5.18 -19.24 -13.18
CA ILE A 256 -5.54 -18.02 -12.44
C ILE A 256 -4.25 -17.28 -12.07
N PRO A 257 -4.12 -15.97 -12.38
CA PRO A 257 -3.02 -15.15 -11.88
C PRO A 257 -2.95 -15.18 -10.35
N LEU A 258 -1.77 -15.46 -9.77
CA LEU A 258 -1.57 -15.42 -8.33
C LEU A 258 -1.00 -14.07 -7.91
N ALA A 259 -1.47 -13.56 -6.78
CA ALA A 259 -1.06 -12.31 -6.18
C ALA A 259 -0.56 -12.51 -4.75
N ALA A 260 0.42 -11.70 -4.34
CA ALA A 260 0.94 -11.70 -2.96
C ALA A 260 1.76 -10.43 -2.68
N GLY A 261 1.92 -10.09 -1.40
CA GLY A 261 2.87 -9.05 -1.03
C GLY A 261 2.53 -8.24 0.21
N GLU A 262 1.31 -8.22 0.67
CA GLU A 262 0.88 -7.41 1.83
C GLU A 262 1.66 -7.75 3.12
N ARG A 263 2.10 -9.00 3.27
CA ARG A 263 2.86 -9.50 4.42
C ARG A 263 4.34 -9.70 4.12
N MET A 264 4.89 -8.93 3.16
CA MET A 264 6.31 -8.86 2.82
C MET A 264 6.81 -7.42 2.99
N TYR A 265 7.91 -7.23 3.70
CA TYR A 265 8.26 -5.92 4.26
C TYR A 265 9.50 -5.28 3.62
N SER A 266 10.20 -5.98 2.73
CA SER A 266 11.39 -5.45 2.08
C SER A 266 11.64 -6.09 0.71
N ARG A 267 12.33 -5.35 -0.20
CA ARG A 267 12.76 -5.91 -1.49
C ARG A 267 13.53 -7.23 -1.38
N PHE A 268 14.13 -7.53 -0.23
CA PHE A 268 14.86 -8.77 -0.01
C PHE A 268 13.92 -9.97 0.15
N GLU A 269 12.73 -9.76 0.72
CA GLU A 269 11.67 -10.76 0.81
C GLU A 269 11.00 -10.94 -0.56
N PHE A 270 10.63 -9.84 -1.22
CA PHE A 270 10.06 -9.85 -2.58
C PHE A 270 10.98 -10.52 -3.61
N LYS A 271 12.29 -10.37 -3.48
CA LYS A 271 13.27 -11.04 -4.36
C LYS A 271 13.02 -12.55 -4.48
N ARG A 272 12.73 -13.23 -3.37
CA ARG A 272 12.49 -14.69 -3.36
C ARG A 272 11.27 -15.08 -4.19
N VAL A 273 10.22 -14.29 -4.09
CA VAL A 273 8.96 -14.52 -4.81
C VAL A 273 9.15 -14.26 -6.30
N PHE A 274 9.85 -13.20 -6.67
CA PHE A 274 10.18 -12.91 -8.09
C PHE A 274 11.07 -13.98 -8.70
N GLU A 275 12.12 -14.41 -8.01
CA GLU A 275 13.00 -15.48 -8.47
C GLU A 275 12.26 -16.83 -8.62
N ALA A 276 11.27 -17.10 -7.76
CA ALA A 276 10.42 -18.28 -7.85
C ALA A 276 9.45 -18.24 -9.04
N ARG A 277 9.15 -17.05 -9.63
CA ARG A 277 8.25 -16.87 -10.79
C ARG A 277 6.85 -17.46 -10.56
N GLY A 278 6.35 -17.38 -9.34
CA GLY A 278 5.07 -17.96 -8.95
C GLY A 278 3.91 -16.98 -8.86
N ILE A 279 4.18 -15.67 -8.97
CA ILE A 279 3.15 -14.62 -8.91
C ILE A 279 3.11 -13.82 -10.20
N ALA A 280 1.91 -13.36 -10.56
CA ALA A 280 1.65 -12.46 -11.67
C ALA A 280 1.44 -11.00 -11.19
N ILE A 281 1.07 -10.82 -9.92
CA ILE A 281 0.77 -9.53 -9.32
C ILE A 281 1.50 -9.45 -7.97
N VAL A 282 2.20 -8.32 -7.74
CA VAL A 282 2.82 -8.01 -6.47
C VAL A 282 2.04 -6.90 -5.77
N GLN A 283 1.82 -7.05 -4.46
CA GLN A 283 0.95 -6.18 -3.66
C GLN A 283 1.68 -5.66 -2.40
N PRO A 284 2.80 -4.91 -2.56
CA PRO A 284 3.44 -4.30 -1.39
C PRO A 284 2.51 -3.28 -0.74
N ASP A 285 2.46 -3.25 0.58
CA ASP A 285 1.79 -2.18 1.31
C ASP A 285 2.79 -1.06 1.63
N LEU A 286 2.49 0.17 1.22
CA LEU A 286 3.40 1.30 1.39
C LEU A 286 3.50 1.81 2.84
N SER A 287 2.62 1.37 3.73
CA SER A 287 2.74 1.62 5.17
C SER A 287 3.44 0.48 5.92
N HIS A 288 3.72 -0.65 5.24
CA HIS A 288 4.39 -1.81 5.84
C HIS A 288 5.74 -2.14 5.20
N ALA A 289 5.89 -1.93 3.90
CA ALA A 289 7.09 -2.29 3.14
C ALA A 289 8.10 -1.13 3.01
N GLY A 290 8.31 -0.35 4.07
CA GLY A 290 9.36 0.68 4.13
C GLY A 290 9.10 1.94 3.32
N GLY A 291 7.85 2.21 2.94
CA GLY A 291 7.41 3.46 2.33
C GLY A 291 7.66 3.57 0.82
N ILE A 292 7.54 4.78 0.30
CA ILE A 292 7.70 5.12 -1.12
C ILE A 292 9.10 4.72 -1.62
N THR A 293 10.13 5.06 -0.85
CA THR A 293 11.54 4.80 -1.20
C THR A 293 11.82 3.32 -1.47
N GLU A 294 11.24 2.41 -0.71
CA GLU A 294 11.44 0.97 -0.89
C GLU A 294 10.50 0.41 -1.96
N CYS A 295 9.23 0.84 -1.97
CA CYS A 295 8.23 0.31 -2.90
C CYS A 295 8.49 0.68 -4.36
N VAL A 296 9.07 1.85 -4.65
CA VAL A 296 9.56 2.18 -6.01
C VAL A 296 10.61 1.16 -6.48
N LYS A 297 11.50 0.69 -5.60
CA LYS A 297 12.50 -0.33 -5.94
C LYS A 297 11.85 -1.71 -6.13
N ILE A 298 10.84 -2.04 -5.30
CA ILE A 298 10.06 -3.28 -5.45
C ILE A 298 9.32 -3.26 -6.78
N ALA A 299 8.67 -2.16 -7.15
CA ALA A 299 7.98 -1.98 -8.42
C ALA A 299 8.92 -2.17 -9.63
N ALA A 300 10.11 -1.56 -9.60
CA ALA A 300 11.11 -1.71 -10.64
C ALA A 300 11.68 -3.14 -10.74
N MET A 301 11.82 -3.83 -9.59
CA MET A 301 12.20 -5.24 -9.58
C MET A 301 11.09 -6.09 -10.20
N ALA A 302 9.84 -5.87 -9.82
CA ALA A 302 8.67 -6.59 -10.35
C ALA A 302 8.56 -6.44 -11.87
N GLU A 303 8.72 -5.22 -12.40
CA GLU A 303 8.72 -4.93 -13.83
C GLU A 303 9.75 -5.77 -14.59
N ALA A 304 10.96 -5.92 -14.04
CA ALA A 304 12.03 -6.72 -14.66
C ALA A 304 11.71 -8.24 -14.70
N TYR A 305 10.75 -8.70 -13.88
CA TYR A 305 10.26 -10.09 -13.87
C TYR A 305 8.91 -10.26 -14.58
N ASP A 306 8.40 -9.21 -15.26
CA ASP A 306 7.07 -9.21 -15.91
C ASP A 306 5.92 -9.44 -14.90
N VAL A 307 6.05 -8.84 -13.71
CA VAL A 307 5.06 -8.92 -12.63
C VAL A 307 4.36 -7.56 -12.50
N ALA A 308 3.03 -7.57 -12.55
CA ALA A 308 2.20 -6.39 -12.36
C ALA A 308 2.24 -5.91 -10.90
N LEU A 309 2.02 -4.61 -10.70
CA LEU A 309 1.95 -3.97 -9.38
C LEU A 309 0.48 -3.60 -9.07
N ALA A 310 0.00 -3.98 -7.89
CA ALA A 310 -1.30 -3.57 -7.35
C ALA A 310 -1.16 -3.38 -5.82
N PRO A 311 -0.72 -2.23 -5.32
CA PRO A 311 -0.43 -2.03 -3.91
C PRO A 311 -1.62 -2.35 -3.01
N HIS A 312 -1.36 -3.11 -1.94
CA HIS A 312 -2.31 -3.33 -0.85
C HIS A 312 -2.52 -2.02 -0.08
N CYS A 313 -3.77 -1.62 0.16
CA CYS A 313 -4.09 -0.40 0.89
C CYS A 313 -5.50 -0.40 1.48
N PRO A 314 -5.83 -1.19 2.49
CA PRO A 314 -7.07 -1.10 3.27
C PRO A 314 -6.95 -0.04 4.38
N LEU A 315 -5.98 0.85 4.29
CA LEU A 315 -5.56 1.83 5.28
C LEU A 315 -6.18 3.21 5.04
N GLY A 316 -5.59 4.23 5.66
CA GLY A 316 -6.08 5.60 5.60
C GLY A 316 -5.63 6.40 4.37
N PRO A 317 -5.99 7.70 4.34
CA PRO A 317 -5.82 8.54 3.16
C PRO A 317 -4.35 8.87 2.85
N ILE A 318 -3.46 8.84 3.85
CA ILE A 318 -2.03 9.12 3.64
C ILE A 318 -1.37 7.90 2.99
N ALA A 319 -1.72 6.69 3.45
CA ALA A 319 -1.29 5.44 2.83
C ALA A 319 -1.76 5.37 1.36
N LEU A 320 -3.03 5.66 1.10
CA LEU A 320 -3.57 5.69 -0.27
C LEU A 320 -2.83 6.71 -1.14
N ALA A 321 -2.58 7.91 -0.63
CA ALA A 321 -1.82 8.92 -1.37
C ALA A 321 -0.40 8.44 -1.71
N ALA A 322 0.28 7.80 -0.75
CA ALA A 322 1.61 7.23 -0.99
C ALA A 322 1.58 6.15 -2.09
N CYS A 323 0.59 5.25 -2.06
CA CYS A 323 0.38 4.24 -3.10
C CYS A 323 0.18 4.90 -4.47
N LEU A 324 -0.71 5.88 -4.57
CA LEU A 324 -1.00 6.58 -5.82
C LEU A 324 0.25 7.24 -6.43
N HIS A 325 1.14 7.82 -5.61
CA HIS A 325 2.38 8.38 -6.14
C HIS A 325 3.30 7.34 -6.78
N VAL A 326 3.34 6.12 -6.26
CA VAL A 326 4.08 5.00 -6.86
C VAL A 326 3.37 4.48 -8.09
N ASP A 327 2.06 4.29 -8.04
CA ASP A 327 1.26 3.81 -9.16
C ASP A 327 1.36 4.69 -10.39
N PHE A 328 1.34 6.00 -10.19
CA PHE A 328 1.38 6.94 -11.30
C PHE A 328 2.74 7.02 -12.00
N VAL A 329 3.80 6.52 -11.39
CA VAL A 329 5.16 6.48 -11.99
C VAL A 329 5.62 5.07 -12.35
N ALA A 330 5.04 4.03 -11.78
CA ALA A 330 5.40 2.65 -12.07
C ALA A 330 4.69 2.16 -13.33
N HIS A 331 5.45 1.78 -14.37
CA HIS A 331 4.88 1.33 -15.65
C HIS A 331 3.97 0.10 -15.49
N ASN A 332 4.36 -0.82 -14.63
CA ASN A 332 3.67 -2.09 -14.37
C ASN A 332 2.51 -2.00 -13.36
N ALA A 333 2.14 -0.82 -12.84
CA ALA A 333 0.98 -0.67 -11.96
C ALA A 333 -0.33 -0.83 -12.75
N VAL A 334 -1.24 -1.67 -12.24
CA VAL A 334 -2.48 -2.04 -12.94
C VAL A 334 -3.75 -1.74 -12.16
N LEU A 335 -3.69 -1.80 -10.81
CA LEU A 335 -4.85 -1.64 -9.94
C LEU A 335 -4.40 -1.00 -8.61
N GLN A 336 -5.27 -0.22 -7.98
CA GLN A 336 -5.08 0.32 -6.63
C GLN A 336 -6.22 -0.08 -5.71
N GLU A 337 -5.88 -0.68 -4.58
CA GLU A 337 -6.79 -0.90 -3.47
C GLU A 337 -7.14 0.40 -2.75
N GLN A 338 -8.36 0.49 -2.22
CA GLN A 338 -8.79 1.61 -1.41
C GLN A 338 -9.82 1.15 -0.37
N SER A 339 -9.95 1.91 0.72
CA SER A 339 -10.73 1.50 1.90
C SER A 339 -12.05 2.23 2.08
N MET A 340 -12.54 3.01 1.10
CA MET A 340 -13.84 3.68 1.22
C MET A 340 -14.97 2.67 1.37
N GLY A 341 -15.73 2.79 2.45
CA GLY A 341 -16.88 1.93 2.73
C GLY A 341 -16.52 0.49 3.09
N ILE A 342 -15.26 0.21 3.40
CA ILE A 342 -14.86 -1.12 3.87
C ILE A 342 -15.43 -1.37 5.28
N HIS A 343 -15.89 -2.58 5.54
CA HIS A 343 -16.57 -2.92 6.80
C HIS A 343 -15.70 -2.76 8.06
N TYR A 344 -14.37 -2.73 7.93
CA TYR A 344 -13.45 -2.44 9.02
C TYR A 344 -13.47 -0.98 9.47
N ASN A 345 -13.97 -0.06 8.68
CA ASN A 345 -13.98 1.38 8.99
C ASN A 345 -15.09 1.74 9.98
N GLN A 346 -15.08 1.08 11.15
CA GLN A 346 -16.04 1.38 12.21
C GLN A 346 -15.59 2.61 13.00
N GLY A 347 -16.43 3.65 13.01
CA GLY A 347 -16.16 4.89 13.72
C GLY A 347 -15.35 5.93 12.96
N GLY A 348 -15.05 5.72 11.69
CA GLY A 348 -14.40 6.68 10.80
C GLY A 348 -14.34 6.20 9.37
N GLU A 349 -14.41 7.12 8.42
CA GLU A 349 -14.30 6.85 6.99
C GLU A 349 -12.99 7.41 6.43
N LEU A 350 -12.54 6.89 5.27
CA LEU A 350 -11.26 7.21 4.64
C LEU A 350 -10.94 8.71 4.63
N LEU A 351 -11.90 9.54 4.23
CA LEU A 351 -11.69 10.97 4.05
C LEU A 351 -12.12 11.83 5.25
N ASP A 352 -12.37 11.24 6.41
CA ASP A 352 -12.83 11.98 7.58
C ASP A 352 -11.80 12.97 8.12
N TYR A 353 -10.53 12.69 7.95
CA TYR A 353 -9.41 13.51 8.42
C TYR A 353 -8.76 14.35 7.32
N VAL A 354 -9.44 14.51 6.16
CA VAL A 354 -8.91 15.19 4.97
C VAL A 354 -9.80 16.40 4.62
N LEU A 355 -9.18 17.57 4.39
CA LEU A 355 -9.86 18.78 3.97
C LEU A 355 -10.13 18.85 2.47
N ASN A 356 -9.24 18.31 1.65
CA ASN A 356 -9.32 18.31 0.18
C ASN A 356 -9.93 17.02 -0.38
N LYS A 357 -11.09 16.63 0.11
CA LYS A 357 -11.77 15.38 -0.24
C LYS A 357 -12.01 15.20 -1.74
N GLU A 358 -12.24 16.31 -2.45
CA GLU A 358 -12.50 16.31 -3.90
C GLU A 358 -11.33 15.75 -4.72
N ASP A 359 -10.10 15.92 -4.24
CA ASP A 359 -8.90 15.40 -4.93
C ASP A 359 -8.84 13.86 -4.89
N PHE A 360 -9.56 13.22 -3.96
CA PHE A 360 -9.66 11.76 -3.82
C PHE A 360 -10.90 11.15 -4.49
N ARG A 361 -11.60 11.94 -5.32
CA ARG A 361 -12.81 11.47 -5.96
C ARG A 361 -12.51 10.33 -6.94
N ILE A 362 -13.21 9.21 -6.76
CA ILE A 362 -13.21 8.09 -7.69
C ILE A 362 -14.37 8.27 -8.67
N GLU A 363 -14.05 8.32 -9.96
CA GLU A 363 -15.02 8.47 -11.03
C GLU A 363 -14.96 7.26 -11.97
N SER A 364 -16.05 6.53 -12.09
CA SER A 364 -16.13 5.31 -12.91
C SER A 364 -15.02 4.30 -12.60
N GLY A 365 -14.71 4.10 -11.32
CA GLY A 365 -13.67 3.19 -10.85
C GLY A 365 -12.24 3.69 -11.04
N PHE A 366 -12.03 4.97 -11.36
CA PHE A 366 -10.69 5.56 -11.54
C PHE A 366 -10.47 6.76 -10.62
N ILE A 367 -9.24 6.91 -10.15
CA ILE A 367 -8.76 8.07 -9.42
C ILE A 367 -7.70 8.81 -10.25
N LYS A 368 -7.67 10.14 -10.13
CA LYS A 368 -6.68 11.01 -10.81
C LYS A 368 -5.46 11.26 -9.93
N PRO A 369 -4.32 11.69 -10.50
CA PRO A 369 -3.17 12.13 -9.71
C PRO A 369 -3.54 13.25 -8.75
N LEU A 370 -3.04 13.17 -7.52
CA LEU A 370 -3.24 14.21 -6.51
C LEU A 370 -2.44 15.46 -6.88
N PRO A 371 -3.08 16.63 -7.09
CA PRO A 371 -2.41 17.75 -7.76
C PRO A 371 -1.59 18.64 -6.80
N LYS A 372 -1.80 18.51 -5.49
CA LYS A 372 -1.13 19.39 -4.51
C LYS A 372 0.28 18.95 -4.19
N PRO A 373 1.18 19.89 -3.79
CA PRO A 373 2.55 19.57 -3.38
C PRO A 373 2.61 18.53 -2.24
N GLY A 374 3.69 17.76 -2.23
CA GLY A 374 3.89 16.66 -1.30
C GLY A 374 3.08 15.44 -1.69
N LEU A 375 2.51 14.76 -0.70
CA LEU A 375 1.58 13.65 -0.92
C LEU A 375 0.21 14.10 -1.45
N GLY A 376 -0.04 15.41 -1.52
CA GLY A 376 -1.32 15.94 -1.99
C GLY A 376 -2.46 15.83 -0.96
N VAL A 377 -2.18 15.38 0.24
CA VAL A 377 -3.17 15.28 1.34
C VAL A 377 -3.13 16.55 2.18
N VAL A 378 -4.27 17.21 2.35
CA VAL A 378 -4.43 18.31 3.31
C VAL A 378 -5.13 17.77 4.54
N VAL A 379 -4.33 17.41 5.55
CA VAL A 379 -4.85 16.83 6.79
C VAL A 379 -5.58 17.88 7.62
N ASP A 380 -6.77 17.56 8.14
CA ASP A 380 -7.46 18.31 9.18
C ASP A 380 -6.79 18.05 10.53
N GLU A 381 -5.70 18.77 10.81
CA GLU A 381 -4.90 18.58 12.00
C GLU A 381 -5.70 18.77 13.29
N ALA A 382 -6.63 19.73 13.32
CA ALA A 382 -7.44 19.98 14.50
C ALA A 382 -8.34 18.77 14.82
N ARG A 383 -8.95 18.20 13.79
CA ARG A 383 -9.76 16.98 13.91
C ARG A 383 -8.93 15.77 14.31
N VAL A 384 -7.74 15.63 13.73
CA VAL A 384 -6.79 14.55 14.07
C VAL A 384 -6.41 14.61 15.56
N ILE A 385 -6.02 15.78 16.05
CA ILE A 385 -5.65 15.98 17.46
C ILE A 385 -6.83 15.65 18.38
N GLU A 386 -8.03 16.11 18.06
CA GLU A 386 -9.21 15.85 18.89
C GLU A 386 -9.60 14.36 18.88
N ALA A 387 -9.66 13.74 17.70
CA ALA A 387 -10.02 12.34 17.55
C ALA A 387 -9.00 11.38 18.22
N SER A 388 -7.73 11.76 18.23
CA SER A 388 -6.68 10.92 18.85
C SER A 388 -6.83 10.76 20.38
N LYS A 389 -7.52 11.67 21.04
CA LYS A 389 -7.75 11.61 22.51
C LYS A 389 -8.64 10.45 22.92
N THR A 390 -9.51 9.99 22.01
CA THR A 390 -10.51 8.95 22.27
C THR A 390 -10.41 7.78 21.29
N ALA A 391 -9.27 7.68 20.58
CA ALA A 391 -9.07 6.63 19.58
C ALA A 391 -9.20 5.22 20.20
N PRO A 392 -9.95 4.31 19.56
CA PRO A 392 -10.11 2.95 20.05
C PRO A 392 -8.78 2.17 19.98
N ASP A 393 -8.60 1.27 20.92
CA ASP A 393 -7.58 0.23 20.82
C ASP A 393 -8.13 -0.92 19.97
N TRP A 394 -8.01 -0.79 18.65
CA TRP A 394 -8.44 -1.85 17.77
C TRP A 394 -7.52 -3.08 17.92
N ARG A 395 -8.10 -4.27 17.91
CA ARG A 395 -7.40 -5.56 17.98
C ARG A 395 -7.92 -6.48 16.90
N ASN A 396 -7.02 -7.27 16.32
CA ASN A 396 -7.41 -8.33 15.40
C ASN A 396 -8.37 -9.31 16.09
N PRO A 397 -9.46 -9.71 15.43
CA PRO A 397 -10.30 -10.79 15.93
C PRO A 397 -9.49 -12.08 16.03
N LEU A 398 -9.77 -12.87 17.05
CA LEU A 398 -9.16 -14.19 17.21
C LEU A 398 -10.16 -15.26 16.79
N TRP A 399 -9.85 -15.96 15.72
CA TRP A 399 -10.68 -17.04 15.23
C TRP A 399 -10.16 -18.39 15.71
N ARG A 400 -11.10 -19.35 15.81
CA ARG A 400 -10.78 -20.69 16.24
C ARG A 400 -11.53 -21.72 15.41
N HIS A 401 -10.84 -22.82 15.14
CA HIS A 401 -11.46 -24.03 14.60
C HIS A 401 -12.43 -24.66 15.62
N ALA A 402 -13.26 -25.59 15.17
CA ALA A 402 -14.23 -26.29 16.02
C ALA A 402 -13.56 -27.08 17.17
N ASP A 403 -12.33 -27.50 17.03
CA ASP A 403 -11.54 -28.18 18.04
C ASP A 403 -10.87 -27.23 19.07
N GLY A 404 -11.07 -25.92 18.92
CA GLY A 404 -10.51 -24.88 19.79
C GLY A 404 -9.10 -24.39 19.42
N SER A 405 -8.46 -24.97 18.42
CA SER A 405 -7.18 -24.47 17.91
C SER A 405 -7.35 -23.11 17.21
N VAL A 406 -6.28 -22.28 17.20
CA VAL A 406 -6.31 -20.97 16.54
C VAL A 406 -6.33 -21.18 15.04
N ALA A 407 -7.25 -20.49 14.37
CA ALA A 407 -7.34 -20.45 12.91
C ALA A 407 -6.55 -19.25 12.34
N GLU A 408 -6.11 -19.36 11.10
CA GLU A 408 -5.55 -18.22 10.36
C GLU A 408 -6.63 -17.17 10.08
N TRP A 409 -6.18 -15.92 10.12
CA TRP A 409 -7.04 -14.74 9.96
C TRP A 409 -7.11 -14.30 8.51
#